data_eb57787b095bc8b918ab31dc605d50e2
#
_entry.id   eb57787b095bc8b918ab31dc605d50e2
#
_cell.length_a   1.000
_cell.length_b   1.000
_cell.length_c   1.000
_cell.angle_alpha   90.00
_cell.angle_beta   90.00
_cell.angle_gamma   90.00
#
_symmetry.space_group_name_H-M   'P 1'
#
loop_
_entity.id
_entity.type
_entity.pdbx_description
1 polymer ?
#
loop_
_entity_poly.entity_id
_entity_poly.type
_entity_poly.pdbx_seq_one_letter_code
_entity_poly.pdbx_strand_id
1 'polypeptide(L)'
;MINYKEYIGSKIAETINIEAEKISMYIEIPKDKNMGDYAFPCFKLAKELRKSPQLIASDIKEKIKVDDSIIEKIEIVGGYLNFYSNKITLVKNVLSEIESQKEEYGRSDIGEGKTVLIDYSAPNIAKPFHVGHLRTTLIGNALYKLYKYLGYKTIGINHLGDYGT
;
A
#
# COMPACT_ATOMS: atom_id res chain seq x y z
N MET A 1 -3.53 -10.69 -6.45
CA MET A 1 -3.44 -9.34 -7.11
C MET A 1 -2.05 -9.12 -7.70
N ILE A 2 -1.93 -8.46 -8.87
CA ILE A 2 -0.64 -8.07 -9.44
C ILE A 2 0.00 -7.02 -8.54
N ASN A 3 1.22 -7.29 -8.04
CA ASN A 3 2.03 -6.26 -7.40
C ASN A 3 2.74 -5.43 -8.48
N TYR A 4 2.16 -4.32 -8.86
CA TYR A 4 2.69 -3.45 -9.93
C TYR A 4 4.10 -2.93 -9.63
N LYS A 5 4.45 -2.65 -8.37
CA LYS A 5 5.81 -2.20 -8.04
C LYS A 5 6.84 -3.28 -8.28
N GLU A 6 6.55 -4.51 -7.87
CA GLU A 6 7.44 -5.65 -8.13
C GLU A 6 7.52 -5.97 -9.61
N TYR A 7 6.38 -5.94 -10.32
CA TYR A 7 6.34 -6.16 -11.77
C TYR A 7 7.17 -5.13 -12.53
N ILE A 8 6.96 -3.84 -12.28
CA ILE A 8 7.73 -2.76 -12.93
C ILE A 8 9.21 -2.85 -12.51
N GLY A 9 9.47 -3.11 -11.23
CA GLY A 9 10.82 -3.27 -10.69
C GLY A 9 11.60 -4.38 -11.38
N SER A 10 10.98 -5.56 -11.57
CA SER A 10 11.60 -6.67 -12.29
C SER A 10 11.90 -6.33 -13.75
N LYS A 11 10.97 -5.66 -14.45
CA LYS A 11 11.14 -5.26 -15.84
C LYS A 11 12.25 -4.21 -16.04
N ILE A 12 12.37 -3.27 -15.14
CA ILE A 12 13.50 -2.33 -15.14
C ILE A 12 14.81 -3.07 -14.83
N ALA A 13 14.82 -3.92 -13.82
CA ALA A 13 15.99 -4.69 -13.39
C ALA A 13 16.58 -5.55 -14.52
N GLU A 14 15.73 -6.26 -15.29
CA GLU A 14 16.10 -7.00 -16.50
C GLU A 14 16.84 -6.13 -17.53
N THR A 15 16.47 -4.83 -17.61
CA THR A 15 17.00 -3.90 -18.61
C THR A 15 18.39 -3.36 -18.25
N ILE A 16 18.65 -3.16 -16.97
CA ILE A 16 19.86 -2.49 -16.48
C ILE A 16 20.77 -3.39 -15.65
N ASN A 17 20.40 -4.67 -15.48
CA ASN A 17 21.14 -5.69 -14.72
C ASN A 17 21.44 -5.26 -13.27
N ILE A 18 20.42 -4.73 -12.59
CA ILE A 18 20.43 -4.37 -11.16
C ILE A 18 19.37 -5.21 -10.45
N GLU A 19 19.55 -5.47 -9.17
CA GLU A 19 18.65 -6.29 -8.36
C GLU A 19 17.21 -5.72 -8.32
N ALA A 20 16.22 -6.56 -8.64
CA ALA A 20 14.82 -6.17 -8.79
C ALA A 20 14.23 -5.60 -7.49
N GLU A 21 14.59 -6.16 -6.33
CA GLU A 21 14.11 -5.69 -5.03
C GLU A 21 14.53 -4.24 -4.76
N LYS A 22 15.80 -3.91 -5.05
CA LYS A 22 16.33 -2.55 -4.95
C LYS A 22 15.56 -1.56 -5.85
N ILE A 23 15.28 -1.96 -7.09
CA ILE A 23 14.53 -1.12 -8.03
C ILE A 23 13.08 -0.93 -7.55
N SER A 24 12.42 -1.99 -7.10
CA SER A 24 11.04 -1.95 -6.61
C SER A 24 10.85 -0.99 -5.44
N MET A 25 11.84 -0.91 -4.54
CA MET A 25 11.84 0.04 -3.43
C MET A 25 11.90 1.52 -3.87
N TYR A 26 12.44 1.80 -5.04
CA TYR A 26 12.50 3.17 -5.57
C TYR A 26 11.23 3.59 -6.28
N ILE A 27 10.33 2.66 -6.62
CA ILE A 27 9.09 2.98 -7.32
C ILE A 27 8.12 3.65 -6.35
N GLU A 28 7.68 4.83 -6.71
CA GLU A 28 6.77 5.66 -5.93
C GLU A 28 5.44 5.89 -6.69
N ILE A 29 4.42 6.32 -5.95
CA ILE A 29 3.13 6.73 -6.51
C ILE A 29 3.16 8.24 -6.64
N PRO A 30 3.05 8.80 -7.86
CA PRO A 30 3.04 10.25 -8.06
C PRO A 30 1.89 10.90 -7.31
N LYS A 31 2.12 12.12 -6.78
CA LYS A 31 1.06 12.93 -6.18
C LYS A 31 0.09 13.47 -7.21
N ASP A 32 0.61 13.83 -8.38
CA ASP A 32 -0.18 14.28 -9.53
C ASP A 32 -0.61 13.08 -10.38
N LYS A 33 -1.91 12.87 -10.49
CA LYS A 33 -2.50 11.77 -11.27
C LYS A 33 -2.18 11.81 -12.76
N ASN A 34 -1.80 12.97 -13.29
CA ASN A 34 -1.38 13.13 -14.68
C ASN A 34 0.03 12.57 -14.95
N MET A 35 0.78 12.28 -13.89
CA MET A 35 2.14 11.75 -13.97
C MET A 35 2.20 10.21 -13.88
N GLY A 36 1.10 9.53 -14.21
CA GLY A 36 0.99 8.07 -14.18
C GLY A 36 0.55 7.51 -12.84
N ASP A 37 0.41 6.19 -12.78
CA ASP A 37 0.06 5.46 -11.57
C ASP A 37 1.30 5.11 -10.72
N TYR A 38 2.44 4.92 -11.40
CA TYR A 38 3.74 4.63 -10.77
C TYR A 38 4.84 5.43 -11.44
N ALA A 39 5.85 5.84 -10.68
CA ALA A 39 7.00 6.58 -11.18
C ALA A 39 8.31 5.97 -10.68
N PHE A 40 9.29 5.85 -11.56
CA PHE A 40 10.64 5.45 -11.22
C PHE A 40 11.59 6.64 -11.35
N PRO A 41 12.21 7.11 -10.26
CA PRO A 41 13.14 8.23 -10.25
C PRO A 41 14.53 7.81 -10.75
N CYS A 42 14.83 8.02 -12.02
CA CYS A 42 16.09 7.60 -12.65
C CYS A 42 17.34 8.26 -12.02
N PHE A 43 17.20 9.40 -11.35
CA PHE A 43 18.31 10.05 -10.63
C PHE A 43 18.85 9.21 -9.47
N LYS A 44 18.09 8.26 -8.93
CA LYS A 44 18.56 7.31 -7.91
C LYS A 44 19.70 6.43 -8.42
N LEU A 45 19.76 6.18 -9.72
CA LEU A 45 20.77 5.37 -10.39
C LEU A 45 21.86 6.19 -11.08
N ALA A 46 21.77 7.52 -11.09
CA ALA A 46 22.70 8.39 -11.81
C ALA A 46 24.16 8.20 -11.43
N LYS A 47 24.44 8.02 -10.13
CA LYS A 47 25.80 7.77 -9.63
C LYS A 47 26.32 6.38 -9.99
N GLU A 48 25.46 5.36 -9.91
CA GLU A 48 25.80 3.96 -10.15
C GLU A 48 26.07 3.71 -11.64
N LEU A 49 25.18 4.23 -12.49
CA LEU A 49 25.31 4.06 -13.95
C LEU A 49 26.17 5.14 -14.61
N ARG A 50 26.62 6.17 -13.87
CA ARG A 50 27.41 7.30 -14.36
C ARG A 50 26.81 7.98 -15.59
N LYS A 51 25.48 8.12 -15.60
CA LYS A 51 24.70 8.73 -16.69
C LYS A 51 23.73 9.78 -16.13
N SER A 52 23.31 10.70 -16.99
CA SER A 52 22.26 11.64 -16.59
C SER A 52 20.91 10.91 -16.41
N PRO A 53 20.03 11.39 -15.52
CA PRO A 53 18.72 10.77 -15.31
C PRO A 53 17.88 10.63 -16.60
N GLN A 54 17.96 11.61 -17.49
CA GLN A 54 17.26 11.60 -18.75
C GLN A 54 17.77 10.51 -19.71
N LEU A 55 19.09 10.30 -19.77
CA LEU A 55 19.67 9.21 -20.57
C LEU A 55 19.30 7.84 -19.99
N ILE A 56 19.33 7.70 -18.67
CA ILE A 56 18.90 6.45 -18.01
C ILE A 56 17.44 6.16 -18.34
N ALA A 57 16.58 7.17 -18.24
CA ALA A 57 15.16 7.01 -18.57
C ALA A 57 14.94 6.61 -20.03
N SER A 58 15.69 7.21 -20.97
CA SER A 58 15.63 6.85 -22.40
C SER A 58 16.13 5.44 -22.64
N ASP A 59 17.29 5.08 -22.10
CA ASP A 59 17.90 3.75 -22.25
C ASP A 59 16.95 2.64 -21.72
N ILE A 60 16.30 2.89 -20.58
CA ILE A 60 15.34 1.94 -20.01
C ILE A 60 14.08 1.87 -20.88
N LYS A 61 13.50 3.00 -21.26
CA LYS A 61 12.27 3.05 -22.06
C LYS A 61 12.43 2.34 -23.41
N GLU A 62 13.60 2.44 -24.04
CA GLU A 62 13.86 1.81 -25.34
C GLU A 62 13.97 0.28 -25.23
N LYS A 63 14.46 -0.21 -24.10
CA LYS A 63 14.77 -1.65 -23.92
C LYS A 63 13.73 -2.42 -23.14
N ILE A 64 12.94 -1.71 -22.29
CA ILE A 64 11.98 -2.37 -21.39
C ILE A 64 10.87 -3.04 -22.19
N LYS A 65 10.59 -4.30 -21.83
CA LYS A 65 9.48 -5.07 -22.40
C LYS A 65 8.44 -5.28 -21.32
N VAL A 66 7.35 -4.59 -21.41
CA VAL A 66 6.18 -4.76 -20.55
C VAL A 66 5.04 -5.42 -21.31
N ASP A 67 4.14 -6.02 -20.58
CA ASP A 67 2.89 -6.54 -21.14
C ASP A 67 1.88 -5.38 -21.22
N ASP A 68 1.42 -5.04 -22.42
CA ASP A 68 0.45 -3.96 -22.66
C ASP A 68 -0.89 -4.20 -21.96
N SER A 69 -1.19 -5.45 -21.63
CA SER A 69 -2.34 -5.79 -20.81
C SER A 69 -2.18 -5.36 -19.34
N ILE A 70 -0.97 -5.12 -18.87
CA ILE A 70 -0.65 -4.70 -17.49
C ILE A 70 -0.29 -3.22 -17.45
N ILE A 71 0.65 -2.78 -18.31
CA ILE A 71 1.10 -1.39 -18.43
C ILE A 71 0.79 -0.90 -19.84
N GLU A 72 -0.16 0.02 -19.95
CA GLU A 72 -0.61 0.52 -21.26
C GLU A 72 0.30 1.60 -21.86
N LYS A 73 1.08 2.28 -21.01
CA LYS A 73 1.90 3.42 -21.47
C LYS A 73 3.06 3.69 -20.53
N ILE A 74 4.20 4.11 -21.10
CA ILE A 74 5.38 4.58 -20.37
C ILE A 74 5.79 5.95 -20.91
N GLU A 75 5.94 6.94 -20.03
CA GLU A 75 6.38 8.30 -20.38
C GLU A 75 7.62 8.71 -19.59
N ILE A 76 8.42 9.59 -20.21
CA ILE A 76 9.58 10.22 -19.57
C ILE A 76 9.21 11.67 -19.26
N VAL A 77 9.30 12.05 -17.99
CA VAL A 77 9.09 13.45 -17.57
C VAL A 77 10.15 13.82 -16.55
N GLY A 78 10.99 14.81 -16.88
CA GLY A 78 11.96 15.37 -15.93
C GLY A 78 12.98 14.39 -15.32
N GLY A 79 13.30 13.28 -16.00
CA GLY A 79 14.17 12.22 -15.47
C GLY A 79 13.46 11.16 -14.63
N TYR A 80 12.14 11.13 -14.70
CA TYR A 80 11.29 10.05 -14.19
C TYR A 80 10.78 9.20 -15.35
N LEU A 81 10.64 7.90 -15.11
CA LEU A 81 9.84 6.99 -15.93
C LEU A 81 8.48 6.82 -15.26
N ASN A 82 7.44 7.28 -15.93
CA ASN A 82 6.07 7.21 -15.47
C ASN A 82 5.33 6.07 -16.17
N PHE A 83 4.72 5.19 -15.39
CA PHE A 83 4.01 4.01 -15.84
C PHE A 83 2.51 4.19 -15.63
N TYR A 84 1.74 3.90 -16.67
CA TYR A 84 0.27 3.93 -16.64
C TYR A 84 -0.23 2.50 -16.69
N SER A 85 -0.95 2.08 -15.67
CA SER A 85 -1.54 0.74 -15.60
C SER A 85 -2.73 0.62 -16.54
N ASN A 86 -2.91 -0.54 -17.16
CA ASN A 86 -4.11 -0.84 -17.92
C ASN A 86 -5.31 -0.91 -16.98
N LYS A 87 -6.22 0.07 -17.08
CA LYS A 87 -7.36 0.22 -16.17
C LYS A 87 -8.34 -0.94 -16.26
N ILE A 88 -8.51 -1.52 -17.44
CA ILE A 88 -9.43 -2.66 -17.65
C ILE A 88 -8.90 -3.87 -16.88
N THR A 89 -7.62 -4.18 -17.02
CA THR A 89 -6.98 -5.29 -16.31
C THR A 89 -6.95 -5.04 -14.80
N LEU A 90 -6.65 -3.81 -14.37
CA LEU A 90 -6.68 -3.46 -12.96
C LEU A 90 -8.07 -3.73 -12.35
N VAL A 91 -9.13 -3.22 -13.00
CA VAL A 91 -10.51 -3.39 -12.52
C VAL A 91 -10.90 -4.87 -12.50
N LYS A 92 -10.61 -5.63 -13.57
CA LYS A 92 -10.89 -7.08 -13.62
C LYS A 92 -10.21 -7.82 -12.48
N ASN A 93 -8.93 -7.56 -12.23
CA ASN A 93 -8.16 -8.22 -11.16
C ASN A 93 -8.73 -7.90 -9.79
N VAL A 94 -9.04 -6.62 -9.51
CA VAL A 94 -9.61 -6.19 -8.23
C VAL A 94 -10.99 -6.83 -8.01
N LEU A 95 -11.88 -6.80 -9.01
CA LEU A 95 -13.22 -7.39 -8.88
C LEU A 95 -13.17 -8.91 -8.70
N SER A 96 -12.32 -9.61 -9.46
CA SER A 96 -12.14 -11.06 -9.31
C SER A 96 -11.60 -11.42 -7.92
N GLU A 97 -10.72 -10.61 -7.37
CA GLU A 97 -10.18 -10.84 -6.02
C GLU A 97 -11.23 -10.60 -4.94
N ILE A 98 -12.00 -9.52 -5.05
CA ILE A 98 -13.15 -9.27 -4.16
C ILE A 98 -14.14 -10.43 -4.21
N GLU A 99 -14.48 -10.90 -5.42
CA GLU A 99 -15.42 -12.01 -5.61
C GLU A 99 -14.90 -13.32 -5.01
N SER A 100 -13.60 -13.60 -5.13
CA SER A 100 -12.99 -14.82 -4.60
C SER A 100 -12.81 -14.78 -3.07
N GLN A 101 -12.38 -13.65 -2.51
CA GLN A 101 -12.09 -13.50 -1.09
C GLN A 101 -13.32 -13.10 -0.26
N LYS A 102 -14.33 -12.48 -0.88
CA LYS A 102 -15.56 -12.03 -0.23
C LYS A 102 -15.26 -11.19 1.03
N GLU A 103 -15.70 -11.68 2.19
CA GLU A 103 -15.52 -11.00 3.49
C GLU A 103 -14.06 -10.96 3.96
N GLU A 104 -13.20 -11.79 3.40
CA GLU A 104 -11.75 -11.82 3.72
C GLU A 104 -10.92 -10.85 2.84
N TYR A 105 -11.55 -10.15 1.88
CA TYR A 105 -10.85 -9.21 1.01
C TYR A 105 -10.18 -8.09 1.79
N GLY A 106 -8.87 -7.94 1.59
CA GLY A 106 -8.04 -6.98 2.31
C GLY A 106 -7.49 -7.48 3.65
N ARG A 107 -7.78 -8.71 4.06
CA ARG A 107 -7.15 -9.35 5.20
C ARG A 107 -5.64 -9.46 4.99
N SER A 108 -4.90 -9.40 6.08
CA SER A 108 -3.44 -9.47 6.08
C SER A 108 -2.93 -10.18 7.32
N ASP A 109 -1.77 -10.79 7.21
CA ASP A 109 -1.09 -11.49 8.31
C ASP A 109 0.12 -10.69 8.86
N ILE A 110 0.18 -9.37 8.60
CA ILE A 110 1.27 -8.50 9.09
C ILE A 110 1.39 -8.47 10.61
N GLY A 111 0.31 -8.83 11.29
CA GLY A 111 0.22 -8.92 12.74
C GLY A 111 0.48 -10.32 13.31
N GLU A 112 0.79 -11.32 12.48
CA GLU A 112 0.99 -12.68 12.94
C GLU A 112 2.09 -12.77 14.03
N GLY A 113 1.81 -13.51 15.09
CA GLY A 113 2.69 -13.63 16.25
C GLY A 113 2.71 -12.42 17.19
N LYS A 114 1.99 -11.33 16.88
CA LYS A 114 1.95 -10.11 17.71
C LYS A 114 0.62 -9.99 18.43
N THR A 115 0.67 -9.47 19.67
CA THR A 115 -0.53 -9.19 20.47
C THR A 115 -0.73 -7.70 20.63
N VAL A 116 -1.97 -7.23 20.44
CA VAL A 116 -2.38 -5.84 20.69
C VAL A 116 -3.47 -5.84 21.75
N LEU A 117 -3.27 -5.04 22.79
CA LEU A 117 -4.28 -4.77 23.82
C LEU A 117 -4.90 -3.40 23.53
N ILE A 118 -6.23 -3.35 23.58
CA ILE A 118 -6.98 -2.11 23.38
C ILE A 118 -7.93 -1.95 24.56
N ASP A 119 -7.69 -0.93 25.38
CA ASP A 119 -8.63 -0.53 26.44
C ASP A 119 -9.61 0.47 25.83
N TYR A 120 -10.91 0.11 25.83
CA TYR A 120 -11.96 0.95 25.27
C TYR A 120 -13.32 0.65 25.90
N SER A 121 -14.26 1.55 25.71
CA SER A 121 -15.60 1.41 26.31
C SER A 121 -15.54 1.30 27.83
N ALA A 122 -14.73 2.13 28.48
CA ALA A 122 -14.50 2.16 29.92
C ALA A 122 -15.18 3.37 30.61
N PRO A 123 -16.53 3.52 30.53
CA PRO A 123 -17.25 4.57 31.21
C PRO A 123 -17.26 4.33 32.73
N ASN A 124 -17.53 5.39 33.48
CA ASN A 124 -17.83 5.28 34.91
C ASN A 124 -19.28 4.77 35.07
N ILE A 125 -19.45 3.63 35.73
CA ILE A 125 -20.76 3.00 35.95
C ILE A 125 -21.66 3.79 36.88
N ALA A 126 -21.08 4.69 37.70
CA ALA A 126 -21.83 5.59 38.60
C ALA A 126 -22.38 6.86 37.88
N LYS A 127 -22.09 7.02 36.58
CA LYS A 127 -22.51 8.20 35.80
C LYS A 127 -23.31 7.84 34.56
N PRO A 128 -24.25 8.70 34.13
CA PRO A 128 -24.97 8.45 32.87
C PRO A 128 -24.05 8.36 31.67
N PHE A 129 -24.32 7.36 30.80
CA PHE A 129 -23.64 7.23 29.52
C PHE A 129 -24.03 8.38 28.59
N HIS A 130 -23.06 8.98 27.92
CA HIS A 130 -23.30 10.10 27.01
C HIS A 130 -22.52 9.95 25.70
N VAL A 131 -22.77 10.86 24.74
CA VAL A 131 -22.18 10.81 23.39
C VAL A 131 -20.64 10.72 23.36
N GLY A 132 -19.96 11.29 24.34
CA GLY A 132 -18.51 11.17 24.46
C GLY A 132 -18.07 9.73 24.70
N HIS A 133 -18.77 8.98 25.54
CA HIS A 133 -18.51 7.57 25.78
C HIS A 133 -18.80 6.73 24.53
N LEU A 134 -19.90 7.02 23.83
CA LEU A 134 -20.24 6.35 22.58
C LEU A 134 -19.13 6.51 21.53
N ARG A 135 -18.63 7.74 21.38
CA ARG A 135 -17.53 8.02 20.44
C ARG A 135 -16.28 7.19 20.73
N THR A 136 -15.81 7.17 21.97
CA THR A 136 -14.61 6.41 22.36
C THR A 136 -14.82 4.90 22.19
N THR A 137 -16.02 4.40 22.52
CA THR A 137 -16.42 3.01 22.33
C THR A 137 -16.36 2.62 20.85
N LEU A 138 -16.93 3.44 19.96
CA LEU A 138 -16.91 3.17 18.52
C LEU A 138 -15.49 3.17 17.94
N ILE A 139 -14.66 4.14 18.33
CA ILE A 139 -13.27 4.21 17.87
C ILE A 139 -12.49 2.98 18.35
N GLY A 140 -12.60 2.63 19.63
CA GLY A 140 -11.91 1.46 20.18
C GLY A 140 -12.34 0.16 19.52
N ASN A 141 -13.64 -0.02 19.29
CA ASN A 141 -14.17 -1.19 18.58
C ASN A 141 -13.70 -1.25 17.11
N ALA A 142 -13.61 -0.10 16.43
CA ALA A 142 -13.08 -0.03 15.07
C ALA A 142 -11.60 -0.45 15.03
N LEU A 143 -10.79 0.05 15.95
CA LEU A 143 -9.39 -0.36 16.09
C LEU A 143 -9.26 -1.85 16.41
N TYR A 144 -10.08 -2.37 17.35
CA TYR A 144 -10.11 -3.80 17.68
C TYR A 144 -10.34 -4.67 16.44
N LYS A 145 -11.36 -4.33 15.65
CA LYS A 145 -11.70 -5.05 14.42
C LYS A 145 -10.60 -4.92 13.38
N LEU A 146 -10.01 -3.73 13.21
CA LEU A 146 -8.93 -3.47 12.25
C LEU A 146 -7.70 -4.32 12.57
N TYR A 147 -7.21 -4.29 13.80
CA TYR A 147 -6.06 -5.10 14.20
C TYR A 147 -6.32 -6.59 14.06
N LYS A 148 -7.52 -7.05 14.42
CA LYS A 148 -7.92 -8.45 14.23
C LYS A 148 -7.88 -8.83 12.75
N TYR A 149 -8.35 -7.95 11.87
CA TYR A 149 -8.37 -8.16 10.41
C TYR A 149 -6.96 -8.18 9.81
N LEU A 150 -6.02 -7.46 10.42
CA LEU A 150 -4.59 -7.45 10.05
C LEU A 150 -3.78 -8.63 10.67
N GLY A 151 -4.44 -9.63 11.24
CA GLY A 151 -3.80 -10.85 11.75
C GLY A 151 -3.22 -10.74 13.14
N TYR A 152 -3.43 -9.64 13.89
CA TYR A 152 -2.99 -9.54 15.29
C TYR A 152 -3.88 -10.36 16.22
N LYS A 153 -3.27 -10.94 17.26
CA LYS A 153 -4.02 -11.41 18.44
C LYS A 153 -4.51 -10.18 19.21
N THR A 154 -5.77 -9.80 18.99
CA THR A 154 -6.34 -8.57 19.57
C THR A 154 -7.11 -8.90 20.84
N ILE A 155 -6.79 -8.22 21.93
CA ILE A 155 -7.45 -8.37 23.24
C ILE A 155 -8.10 -7.03 23.58
N GLY A 156 -9.42 -7.02 23.72
CA GLY A 156 -10.16 -5.87 24.23
C GLY A 156 -10.18 -5.89 25.75
N ILE A 157 -9.86 -4.77 26.36
CA ILE A 157 -9.97 -4.56 27.80
C ILE A 157 -11.06 -3.52 28.02
N ASN A 158 -11.83 -3.72 29.07
CA ASN A 158 -12.86 -2.81 29.51
C ASN A 158 -12.66 -2.51 30.99
N HIS A 159 -11.94 -1.43 31.28
CA HIS A 159 -11.66 -0.99 32.64
C HIS A 159 -12.71 0.04 33.07
N LEU A 160 -13.79 -0.45 33.66
CA LEU A 160 -14.88 0.41 34.14
C LEU A 160 -14.50 1.19 35.39
N GLY A 161 -14.80 2.48 35.38
CA GLY A 161 -14.72 3.29 36.60
C GLY A 161 -15.93 3.05 37.49
N ASP A 162 -15.72 2.99 38.79
CA ASP A 162 -16.78 2.85 39.81
C ASP A 162 -16.74 3.99 40.83
N TYR A 163 -15.92 5.02 40.60
CA TYR A 163 -15.74 6.14 41.46
C TYR A 163 -16.63 7.30 41.05
N GLY A 164 -17.18 7.93 42.02
CA GLY A 164 -17.81 9.23 41.82
C GLY A 164 -19.05 9.44 42.65
N THR A 165 -19.18 10.60 43.12
CA THR A 165 -20.40 11.20 43.69
C THR A 165 -21.22 11.80 42.60
#